data_2dfc1c79fb536684e270ada7db5a08ce
#
_entry.id   2dfc1c79fb536684e270ada7db5a08ce
#
_cell.length_a   1.000
_cell.length_b   1.000
_cell.length_c   1.000
_cell.angle_alpha   90.00
_cell.angle_beta   90.00
_cell.angle_gamma   90.00
#
_symmetry.space_group_name_H-M   'P 1'
#
loop_
_entity.id
_entity.type
_entity.pdbx_description
1 polymer ?
#
loop_
_entity_poly.entity_id
_entity_poly.type
_entity_poly.pdbx_seq_one_letter_code
_entity_poly.pdbx_strand_id
1 'polypeptide(L)'
;MKKSLSISLSFVALLLAHSSCLQERVERFEQDRVIAFDAIFSNPTKSGALKSPFKVWGLESGQTAEMVLEAESFSPVDGIWRSEREHLWGPDDSMMSFFAISPSDVPATFSRDKGVCVNGFDISASAPDLKFATLTGVRKPQADLPTSIVFQSALCDVEFRAKSVASDDISITITKVTLSDVATTGDFCTLPSPEWTLGPKKTEFVVFEGNVLLTEDAQSLGEVMSVIPQNLKPRITLRYNFDSGMGGVIKDIDVEINRDFKWRVGKKRVYTFKVSQNLGLTSDIVIAEEK
;
A
#
# COMPACT_ATOMS: atom_id res chain seq x y z
N MET A 1 -21.49 63.73 -47.87
CA MET A 1 -20.35 63.20 -47.17
C MET A 1 -20.75 62.43 -45.87
N LYS A 2 -21.24 61.21 -45.97
CA LYS A 2 -21.53 60.32 -44.81
C LYS A 2 -21.56 58.86 -45.30
N LYS A 3 -20.41 58.29 -45.66
CA LYS A 3 -20.27 56.84 -45.97
C LYS A 3 -18.91 56.28 -45.69
N SER A 4 -18.20 56.75 -44.63
CA SER A 4 -16.84 56.29 -44.37
C SER A 4 -16.60 55.76 -42.95
N LEU A 5 -17.62 55.66 -42.06
CA LEU A 5 -17.43 55.35 -40.67
C LEU A 5 -17.89 53.90 -40.23
N SER A 6 -18.59 53.17 -41.11
CA SER A 6 -19.14 51.89 -40.73
C SER A 6 -18.22 50.68 -41.01
N ILE A 7 -17.18 50.82 -41.83
CA ILE A 7 -16.28 49.72 -42.21
C ILE A 7 -15.18 49.50 -41.15
N SER A 8 -14.77 50.56 -40.44
CA SER A 8 -13.69 50.48 -39.43
C SER A 8 -14.12 49.74 -38.17
N LEU A 9 -15.39 49.82 -37.76
CA LEU A 9 -15.89 49.19 -36.53
C LEU A 9 -16.05 47.66 -36.68
N SER A 10 -16.45 47.20 -37.86
CA SER A 10 -16.61 45.77 -38.15
C SER A 10 -15.28 45.02 -38.20
N PHE A 11 -14.21 45.70 -38.64
CA PHE A 11 -12.87 45.06 -38.70
C PHE A 11 -12.23 44.93 -37.34
N VAL A 12 -12.42 45.89 -36.43
CA VAL A 12 -11.92 45.82 -35.03
C VAL A 12 -12.67 44.77 -34.24
N ALA A 13 -13.98 44.63 -34.42
CA ALA A 13 -14.77 43.59 -33.75
C ALA A 13 -14.36 42.18 -34.22
N LEU A 14 -14.01 42.01 -35.48
CA LEU A 14 -13.56 40.72 -36.03
C LEU A 14 -12.17 40.33 -35.53
N LEU A 15 -11.26 41.30 -35.35
CA LEU A 15 -9.92 41.04 -34.78
C LEU A 15 -9.95 40.68 -33.31
N LEU A 16 -10.85 41.29 -32.52
CA LEU A 16 -11.02 40.95 -31.09
C LEU A 16 -11.66 39.57 -30.90
N ALA A 17 -12.59 39.16 -31.75
CA ALA A 17 -13.16 37.83 -31.71
C ALA A 17 -12.15 36.72 -32.07
N HIS A 18 -11.23 36.99 -32.99
CA HIS A 18 -10.18 36.03 -33.33
C HIS A 18 -9.10 35.92 -32.24
N SER A 19 -8.78 37.00 -31.53
CA SER A 19 -7.80 36.94 -30.43
C SER A 19 -8.35 36.19 -29.22
N SER A 20 -9.64 36.34 -28.88
CA SER A 20 -10.23 35.57 -27.78
C SER A 20 -10.34 34.08 -28.08
N CYS A 21 -10.70 33.68 -29.29
CA CYS A 21 -10.71 32.28 -29.72
C CYS A 21 -9.29 31.64 -29.74
N LEU A 22 -8.29 32.42 -30.11
CA LEU A 22 -6.90 31.94 -30.08
C LEU A 22 -6.40 31.79 -28.65
N GLN A 23 -6.74 32.69 -27.76
CA GLN A 23 -6.36 32.64 -26.36
C GLN A 23 -7.02 31.48 -25.63
N GLU A 24 -8.35 31.28 -25.80
CA GLU A 24 -9.03 30.08 -25.28
C GLU A 24 -8.44 28.77 -25.84
N ARG A 25 -8.04 28.75 -27.09
CA ARG A 25 -7.46 27.59 -27.73
C ARG A 25 -6.05 27.30 -27.19
N VAL A 26 -5.26 28.33 -26.93
CA VAL A 26 -3.93 28.23 -26.32
C VAL A 26 -4.04 27.78 -24.86
N GLU A 27 -4.93 28.41 -24.07
CA GLU A 27 -5.14 28.01 -22.66
C GLU A 27 -5.66 26.59 -22.55
N ARG A 28 -6.60 26.16 -23.41
CA ARG A 28 -7.08 24.78 -23.47
C ARG A 28 -5.97 23.81 -23.87
N PHE A 29 -5.11 24.18 -24.82
CA PHE A 29 -3.97 23.38 -25.29
C PHE A 29 -2.89 23.25 -24.19
N GLU A 30 -2.69 24.25 -23.33
CA GLU A 30 -1.78 24.19 -22.20
C GLU A 30 -2.35 23.32 -21.07
N GLN A 31 -3.64 23.45 -20.74
CA GLN A 31 -4.30 22.60 -19.73
C GLN A 31 -4.27 21.10 -20.09
N ASP A 32 -4.42 20.78 -21.37
CA ASP A 32 -4.36 19.41 -21.90
C ASP A 32 -2.99 18.74 -21.73
N ARG A 33 -1.97 19.49 -21.30
CA ARG A 33 -0.59 19.01 -21.17
C ARG A 33 -0.14 18.82 -19.72
N VAL A 34 -0.93 19.23 -18.75
CA VAL A 34 -0.56 19.10 -17.32
C VAL A 34 -0.62 17.65 -16.89
N ILE A 35 0.44 17.19 -16.22
CA ILE A 35 0.50 15.86 -15.62
C ILE A 35 -0.40 15.86 -14.38
N ALA A 36 -1.43 15.02 -14.41
CA ALA A 36 -2.36 14.79 -13.31
C ALA A 36 -2.70 13.29 -13.22
N PHE A 37 -3.09 12.84 -12.04
CA PHE A 37 -3.37 11.42 -11.81
C PHE A 37 -4.78 11.18 -11.29
N ASP A 38 -5.35 10.04 -11.70
CA ASP A 38 -6.43 9.36 -11.01
C ASP A 38 -5.80 8.21 -10.23
N ALA A 39 -5.62 8.42 -8.91
CA ALA A 39 -4.87 7.50 -8.08
C ALA A 39 -5.81 6.63 -7.25
N ILE A 40 -5.73 5.34 -7.49
CA ILE A 40 -6.47 4.32 -6.75
C ILE A 40 -5.51 3.40 -6.00
N PHE A 41 -5.99 2.89 -4.87
CA PHE A 41 -5.31 1.83 -4.13
C PHE A 41 -5.98 0.49 -4.44
N SER A 42 -5.19 -0.49 -4.81
CA SER A 42 -5.64 -1.86 -5.04
C SER A 42 -4.77 -2.84 -4.26
N ASN A 43 -5.45 -3.66 -3.47
CA ASN A 43 -4.86 -4.78 -2.75
C ASN A 43 -5.84 -5.96 -2.91
N PRO A 44 -5.44 -7.23 -2.81
CA PRO A 44 -6.31 -8.39 -2.99
C PRO A 44 -7.61 -8.39 -2.18
N THR A 45 -7.65 -7.65 -1.07
CA THR A 45 -8.81 -7.59 -0.16
C THR A 45 -9.47 -6.22 -0.06
N LYS A 46 -8.85 -5.17 -0.61
CA LYS A 46 -9.39 -3.79 -0.56
C LYS A 46 -8.98 -3.04 -1.82
N SER A 47 -9.94 -2.40 -2.46
CA SER A 47 -9.69 -1.38 -3.49
C SER A 47 -10.46 -0.12 -3.12
N GLY A 48 -9.92 1.04 -3.47
CA GLY A 48 -10.56 2.31 -3.17
C GLY A 48 -9.68 3.51 -3.54
N ALA A 49 -10.17 4.69 -3.26
CA ALA A 49 -9.38 5.91 -3.44
C ALA A 49 -8.15 5.89 -2.53
N LEU A 50 -7.02 6.35 -3.06
CA LEU A 50 -5.84 6.62 -2.26
C LEU A 50 -6.16 7.77 -1.29
N LYS A 51 -5.74 7.67 -0.04
CA LYS A 51 -6.11 8.65 1.00
C LYS A 51 -5.00 9.66 1.30
N SER A 52 -3.75 9.23 1.18
CA SER A 52 -2.59 10.05 1.54
C SER A 52 -1.91 10.61 0.30
N PRO A 53 -1.38 11.85 0.36
CA PRO A 53 -0.53 12.38 -0.69
C PRO A 53 0.63 11.44 -1.03
N PHE A 54 1.15 11.57 -2.24
CA PHE A 54 2.24 10.74 -2.73
C PHE A 54 3.29 11.55 -3.48
N LYS A 55 4.52 11.06 -3.51
CA LYS A 55 5.62 11.58 -4.33
C LYS A 55 5.75 10.79 -5.62
N VAL A 56 6.13 11.50 -6.68
CA VAL A 56 6.35 10.90 -8.01
C VAL A 56 7.71 11.29 -8.56
N TRP A 57 8.36 10.35 -9.18
CA TRP A 57 9.46 10.54 -10.12
C TRP A 57 8.96 10.17 -11.51
N GLY A 58 9.09 11.08 -12.46
CA GLY A 58 8.63 10.91 -13.84
C GLY A 58 9.80 11.02 -14.81
N LEU A 59 9.98 10.00 -15.64
CA LEU A 59 11.01 9.93 -16.66
C LEU A 59 10.37 9.93 -18.03
N GLU A 60 10.84 10.78 -18.91
CA GLU A 60 10.50 10.69 -20.33
C GLU A 60 11.32 9.56 -20.97
N SER A 61 10.64 8.74 -21.77
CA SER A 61 11.29 7.64 -22.50
C SER A 61 12.00 8.16 -23.74
N GLY A 62 13.30 7.85 -23.91
CA GLY A 62 14.11 8.28 -25.04
C GLY A 62 15.59 7.93 -24.81
N GLN A 63 16.44 8.25 -25.77
CA GLN A 63 17.89 7.99 -25.66
C GLN A 63 18.53 8.75 -24.49
N THR A 64 17.99 9.89 -24.11
CA THR A 64 18.46 10.75 -23.01
C THR A 64 17.53 10.78 -21.81
N ALA A 65 16.52 9.92 -21.75
CA ALA A 65 15.51 9.79 -20.66
C ALA A 65 15.62 10.90 -19.59
N GLU A 66 15.00 12.04 -19.83
CA GLU A 66 15.06 13.18 -18.91
C GLU A 66 14.13 13.00 -17.73
N MET A 67 14.54 13.51 -16.55
CA MET A 67 13.71 13.57 -15.37
C MET A 67 12.75 14.77 -15.48
N VAL A 68 11.46 14.51 -15.63
CA VAL A 68 10.42 15.55 -15.73
C VAL A 68 9.82 15.85 -14.35
N LEU A 69 9.68 14.82 -13.50
CA LEU A 69 9.26 14.93 -12.13
C LEU A 69 10.35 14.39 -11.21
N GLU A 70 10.77 15.16 -10.23
CA GLU A 70 11.78 14.75 -9.25
C GLU A 70 11.22 14.89 -7.83
N ALA A 71 10.79 13.79 -7.25
CA ALA A 71 10.17 13.73 -5.92
C ALA A 71 8.99 14.70 -5.75
N GLU A 72 8.24 14.95 -6.82
CA GLU A 72 7.14 15.91 -6.82
C GLU A 72 5.95 15.37 -6.04
N SER A 73 5.39 16.19 -5.14
CA SER A 73 4.25 15.80 -4.31
C SER A 73 2.93 16.06 -5.00
N PHE A 74 2.04 15.07 -4.97
CA PHE A 74 0.70 15.15 -5.50
C PHE A 74 -0.34 15.01 -4.39
N SER A 75 -1.33 15.91 -4.41
CA SER A 75 -2.44 15.97 -3.46
C SER A 75 -3.77 16.01 -4.19
N PRO A 76 -4.88 15.56 -3.58
CA PRO A 76 -6.17 15.56 -4.24
C PRO A 76 -6.76 16.97 -4.30
N VAL A 77 -7.14 17.38 -5.51
CA VAL A 77 -7.86 18.63 -5.80
C VAL A 77 -9.05 18.29 -6.70
N ASP A 78 -10.26 18.50 -6.22
CA ASP A 78 -11.51 18.17 -6.93
C ASP A 78 -11.59 16.73 -7.49
N GLY A 79 -11.04 15.76 -6.70
CA GLY A 79 -11.04 14.35 -7.07
C GLY A 79 -9.90 13.93 -8.02
N ILE A 80 -9.08 14.86 -8.47
CA ILE A 80 -7.89 14.61 -9.31
C ILE A 80 -6.64 14.94 -8.50
N TRP A 81 -5.58 14.14 -8.66
CA TRP A 81 -4.31 14.36 -7.98
C TRP A 81 -3.42 15.28 -8.80
N ARG A 82 -3.01 16.41 -8.19
CA ARG A 82 -2.20 17.46 -8.81
C ARG A 82 -1.03 17.84 -7.90
N SER A 83 0.06 18.28 -8.53
CA SER A 83 1.17 18.94 -7.84
C SER A 83 0.90 20.44 -7.71
N GLU A 84 1.54 21.08 -6.74
CA GLU A 84 1.48 22.55 -6.60
C GLU A 84 2.09 23.26 -7.82
N ARG A 85 3.18 22.67 -8.33
CA ARG A 85 3.83 23.14 -9.55
C ARG A 85 3.31 22.34 -10.73
N GLU A 86 2.83 23.02 -11.75
CA GLU A 86 2.39 22.37 -13.00
C GLU A 86 3.58 21.77 -13.75
N HIS A 87 3.46 20.51 -14.11
CA HIS A 87 4.39 19.80 -14.97
C HIS A 87 3.67 19.38 -16.24
N LEU A 88 4.32 19.60 -17.37
CA LEU A 88 3.71 19.32 -18.67
C LEU A 88 4.19 17.98 -19.22
N TRP A 89 3.29 17.32 -19.94
CA TRP A 89 3.67 16.20 -20.79
C TRP A 89 4.63 16.67 -21.88
N GLY A 90 5.53 15.80 -22.27
CA GLY A 90 6.36 15.98 -23.44
C GLY A 90 5.56 16.03 -24.76
N PRO A 91 6.23 16.02 -25.92
CA PRO A 91 5.60 15.90 -27.24
C PRO A 91 4.61 14.71 -27.30
N ASP A 92 3.65 14.76 -28.23
CA ASP A 92 2.55 13.77 -28.30
C ASP A 92 2.99 12.34 -28.58
N ASP A 93 4.17 12.14 -29.13
CA ASP A 93 4.80 10.84 -29.39
C ASP A 93 5.68 10.35 -28.24
N SER A 94 5.93 11.19 -27.22
CA SER A 94 6.73 10.79 -26.07
C SER A 94 5.98 9.84 -25.16
N MET A 95 6.73 8.97 -24.50
CA MET A 95 6.22 8.09 -23.45
C MET A 95 6.87 8.48 -22.14
N MET A 96 6.14 8.33 -21.05
CA MET A 96 6.66 8.57 -19.70
C MET A 96 6.56 7.31 -18.83
N SER A 97 7.46 7.24 -17.88
CA SER A 97 7.42 6.24 -16.81
C SER A 97 7.34 6.95 -15.48
N PHE A 98 6.42 6.50 -14.62
CA PHE A 98 6.17 7.10 -13.32
C PHE A 98 6.45 6.08 -12.21
N PHE A 99 7.15 6.53 -11.19
CA PHE A 99 7.47 5.78 -9.99
C PHE A 99 6.98 6.58 -8.80
N ALA A 100 6.12 6.00 -7.99
CA ALA A 100 5.46 6.73 -6.92
C ALA A 100 5.53 6.01 -5.59
N ILE A 101 5.53 6.78 -4.50
CA ILE A 101 5.51 6.31 -3.12
C ILE A 101 4.50 7.13 -2.31
N SER A 102 3.72 6.47 -1.46
CA SER A 102 2.76 7.09 -0.53
C SER A 102 2.96 6.50 0.86
N PRO A 103 2.87 7.29 1.93
CA PRO A 103 2.63 8.74 1.96
C PRO A 103 3.82 9.57 1.46
N SER A 104 3.56 10.84 1.10
CA SER A 104 4.56 11.73 0.50
C SER A 104 5.65 12.21 1.45
N ASP A 105 5.46 12.11 2.76
CA ASP A 105 6.43 12.48 3.79
C ASP A 105 7.48 11.40 4.04
N VAL A 106 7.28 10.19 3.55
CA VAL A 106 8.28 9.12 3.65
C VAL A 106 9.56 9.53 2.91
N PRO A 107 10.73 9.50 3.58
CA PRO A 107 12.01 9.73 2.92
C PRO A 107 12.27 8.66 1.86
N ALA A 108 12.37 9.08 0.62
CA ALA A 108 12.61 8.18 -0.49
C ALA A 108 13.57 8.79 -1.52
N THR A 109 14.30 7.94 -2.21
CA THR A 109 15.23 8.30 -3.28
C THR A 109 14.86 7.53 -4.55
N PHE A 110 15.34 8.00 -5.68
CA PHE A 110 15.14 7.34 -6.96
C PHE A 110 16.46 7.05 -7.64
N SER A 111 16.56 5.87 -8.25
CA SER A 111 17.61 5.54 -9.22
C SER A 111 17.01 4.70 -10.35
N ARG A 112 17.64 4.74 -11.53
CA ARG A 112 17.11 4.06 -12.72
C ARG A 112 17.14 2.53 -12.62
N ASP A 113 18.07 1.99 -11.89
CA ASP A 113 18.28 0.56 -11.69
C ASP A 113 17.40 -0.02 -10.56
N LYS A 114 17.09 0.78 -9.53
CA LYS A 114 16.33 0.35 -8.35
C LYS A 114 14.92 0.94 -8.26
N GLY A 115 14.61 1.93 -9.11
CA GLY A 115 13.36 2.66 -9.00
C GLY A 115 13.32 3.55 -7.76
N VAL A 116 12.17 3.65 -7.12
CA VAL A 116 12.03 4.35 -5.83
C VAL A 116 12.50 3.43 -4.71
N CYS A 117 13.38 3.96 -3.85
CA CYS A 117 13.85 3.26 -2.66
C CYS A 117 13.54 4.06 -1.39
N VAL A 118 13.05 3.37 -0.37
CA VAL A 118 12.86 3.85 1.01
C VAL A 118 13.85 3.12 1.89
N ASN A 119 14.75 3.86 2.55
CA ASN A 119 15.79 3.28 3.38
C ASN A 119 15.45 3.41 4.86
N GLY A 120 15.75 2.39 5.64
CA GLY A 120 15.58 2.37 7.09
C GLY A 120 14.13 2.49 7.53
N PHE A 121 13.17 2.02 6.75
CA PHE A 121 11.76 2.02 7.14
C PHE A 121 11.55 1.21 8.41
N ASP A 122 10.86 1.75 9.41
CA ASP A 122 10.61 1.11 10.70
C ASP A 122 9.11 1.03 10.98
N ILE A 123 8.56 -0.18 11.03
CA ILE A 123 7.14 -0.42 11.30
C ILE A 123 6.77 -0.27 12.78
N SER A 124 7.74 -0.16 13.68
CA SER A 124 7.48 -0.04 15.12
C SER A 124 7.07 1.37 15.56
N ALA A 125 7.28 2.39 14.71
CA ALA A 125 7.12 3.81 15.08
C ALA A 125 5.68 4.33 14.99
N SER A 126 4.84 3.75 14.14
CA SER A 126 3.41 4.12 13.97
C SER A 126 2.72 3.08 13.09
N ALA A 127 1.40 3.17 12.92
CA ALA A 127 0.67 2.30 12.00
C ALA A 127 1.27 2.43 10.58
N PRO A 128 2.01 1.42 10.12
CA PRO A 128 2.79 1.55 8.90
C PRO A 128 1.86 1.49 7.71
N ASP A 129 1.94 2.49 6.84
CA ASP A 129 1.20 2.53 5.58
C ASP A 129 2.14 2.96 4.46
N LEU A 130 2.82 2.01 3.87
CA LEU A 130 3.72 2.24 2.74
C LEU A 130 3.12 1.64 1.47
N LYS A 131 2.86 2.50 0.50
CA LYS A 131 2.32 2.11 -0.81
C LYS A 131 3.23 2.60 -1.91
N PHE A 132 3.28 1.88 -3.00
CA PHE A 132 4.06 2.24 -4.19
C PHE A 132 3.26 2.00 -5.45
N ALA A 133 3.64 2.70 -6.52
CA ALA A 133 3.15 2.44 -7.86
C ALA A 133 4.31 2.56 -8.87
N THR A 134 4.28 1.72 -9.88
CA THR A 134 5.19 1.79 -11.03
C THR A 134 4.36 1.70 -12.30
N LEU A 135 4.51 2.69 -13.16
CA LEU A 135 3.77 2.81 -14.41
C LEU A 135 4.77 3.15 -15.51
N THR A 136 4.96 2.28 -16.48
CA THR A 136 6.01 2.42 -17.50
C THR A 136 5.44 2.53 -18.90
N GLY A 137 6.08 3.33 -19.76
CA GLY A 137 5.73 3.44 -21.16
C GLY A 137 4.34 4.03 -21.41
N VAL A 138 3.92 4.99 -20.60
CA VAL A 138 2.62 5.63 -20.69
C VAL A 138 2.66 6.75 -21.73
N ARG A 139 1.72 6.74 -22.63
CA ARG A 139 1.50 7.85 -23.55
C ARG A 139 0.63 8.92 -22.87
N LYS A 140 0.80 10.15 -23.30
CA LYS A 140 -0.09 11.26 -22.92
C LYS A 140 -1.56 10.83 -23.08
N PRO A 141 -2.40 10.98 -22.05
CA PRO A 141 -3.82 10.69 -22.17
C PRO A 141 -4.50 11.58 -23.21
N GLN A 142 -5.65 11.15 -23.67
CA GLN A 142 -6.51 12.04 -24.44
C GLN A 142 -6.89 13.26 -23.59
N ALA A 143 -7.21 14.38 -24.26
CA ALA A 143 -7.52 15.63 -23.60
C ALA A 143 -8.43 15.48 -22.36
N ASP A 144 -8.11 16.21 -21.31
CA ASP A 144 -8.88 16.34 -20.06
C ASP A 144 -8.94 15.07 -19.17
N LEU A 145 -8.24 13.98 -19.48
CA LEU A 145 -8.23 12.80 -18.64
C LEU A 145 -6.94 12.69 -17.81
N PRO A 146 -7.06 12.48 -16.49
CA PRO A 146 -5.89 12.18 -15.66
C PRO A 146 -5.31 10.80 -15.99
N THR A 147 -4.02 10.63 -15.76
CA THR A 147 -3.37 9.33 -15.88
C THR A 147 -3.78 8.42 -14.74
N SER A 148 -4.35 7.25 -15.02
CA SER A 148 -4.66 6.28 -13.99
C SER A 148 -3.39 5.66 -13.42
N ILE A 149 -3.22 5.74 -12.09
CA ILE A 149 -2.10 5.15 -11.36
C ILE A 149 -2.61 4.26 -10.22
N VAL A 150 -2.14 3.02 -10.19
CA VAL A 150 -2.61 2.01 -9.23
C VAL A 150 -1.53 1.74 -8.19
N PHE A 151 -1.81 2.11 -6.94
CA PHE A 151 -0.95 1.85 -5.81
C PHE A 151 -1.19 0.46 -5.22
N GLN A 152 -0.11 -0.17 -4.79
CA GLN A 152 -0.11 -1.43 -4.06
C GLN A 152 0.57 -1.24 -2.70
N SER A 153 0.22 -2.07 -1.70
CA SER A 153 0.94 -2.08 -0.44
C SER A 153 2.36 -2.62 -0.62
N ALA A 154 3.35 -1.94 -0.05
CA ALA A 154 4.71 -2.47 0.09
C ALA A 154 4.82 -3.50 1.22
N LEU A 155 3.83 -3.53 2.13
CA LEU A 155 3.77 -4.39 3.30
C LEU A 155 2.93 -5.66 3.03
N CYS A 156 2.99 -6.59 3.97
CA CYS A 156 2.13 -7.77 4.03
C CYS A 156 1.14 -7.62 5.18
N ASP A 157 -0.15 -7.83 4.91
CA ASP A 157 -1.17 -7.90 5.94
C ASP A 157 -1.24 -9.31 6.52
N VAL A 158 -1.16 -9.44 7.84
CA VAL A 158 -1.20 -10.73 8.54
C VAL A 158 -2.33 -10.71 9.56
N GLU A 159 -3.18 -11.71 9.47
CA GLU A 159 -4.30 -11.94 10.38
C GLU A 159 -4.14 -13.29 11.07
N PHE A 160 -4.32 -13.31 12.38
CA PHE A 160 -4.36 -14.53 13.15
C PHE A 160 -5.78 -14.83 13.63
N ARG A 161 -6.15 -16.09 13.54
CA ARG A 161 -7.43 -16.62 14.01
C ARG A 161 -7.20 -17.86 14.85
N ALA A 162 -8.17 -18.22 15.66
CA ALA A 162 -8.17 -19.50 16.37
C ALA A 162 -9.55 -20.14 16.37
N LYS A 163 -9.57 -21.47 16.46
CA LYS A 163 -10.79 -22.26 16.67
C LYS A 163 -10.50 -23.50 17.49
N SER A 164 -11.50 -23.98 18.21
CA SER A 164 -11.46 -25.29 18.87
C SER A 164 -11.69 -26.41 17.86
N VAL A 165 -10.96 -27.49 18.05
CA VAL A 165 -11.22 -28.81 17.46
C VAL A 165 -11.28 -29.88 18.56
N ALA A 166 -11.52 -29.45 19.80
CA ALA A 166 -11.74 -30.30 20.95
C ALA A 166 -13.17 -30.84 20.97
N SER A 167 -13.44 -31.83 21.83
CA SER A 167 -14.80 -32.33 22.10
C SER A 167 -15.65 -31.30 22.86
N ASP A 168 -16.97 -31.41 22.75
CA ASP A 168 -17.95 -30.43 23.24
C ASP A 168 -17.93 -30.20 24.77
N ASP A 169 -17.39 -31.14 25.52
CA ASP A 169 -17.22 -31.07 26.99
C ASP A 169 -15.98 -30.29 27.41
N ILE A 170 -15.22 -29.76 26.46
CA ILE A 170 -13.92 -29.08 26.67
C ILE A 170 -14.00 -27.63 26.24
N SER A 171 -13.66 -26.73 27.16
CA SER A 171 -13.55 -25.29 26.88
C SER A 171 -12.08 -24.87 26.80
N ILE A 172 -11.74 -24.16 25.74
CA ILE A 172 -10.40 -23.58 25.52
C ILE A 172 -10.53 -22.07 25.37
N THR A 173 -9.82 -21.33 26.22
CA THR A 173 -9.77 -19.86 26.15
C THR A 173 -8.35 -19.40 25.85
N ILE A 174 -8.13 -18.78 24.71
CA ILE A 174 -6.86 -18.12 24.37
C ILE A 174 -6.73 -16.84 25.20
N THR A 175 -5.61 -16.67 25.87
CA THR A 175 -5.31 -15.47 26.67
C THR A 175 -4.21 -14.61 26.10
N LYS A 176 -3.24 -15.20 25.38
CA LYS A 176 -2.16 -14.45 24.77
C LYS A 176 -1.58 -15.17 23.54
N VAL A 177 -1.17 -14.41 22.53
CA VAL A 177 -0.37 -14.90 21.41
C VAL A 177 0.77 -13.91 21.17
N THR A 178 1.99 -14.40 21.15
CA THR A 178 3.18 -13.64 20.80
C THR A 178 3.92 -14.25 19.61
N LEU A 179 4.62 -13.41 18.87
CA LEU A 179 5.38 -13.76 17.68
C LEU A 179 6.77 -13.12 17.80
N SER A 180 7.81 -13.92 18.02
CA SER A 180 9.19 -13.45 18.21
C SER A 180 9.97 -13.45 16.91
N ASP A 181 11.11 -12.74 16.92
CA ASP A 181 12.10 -12.70 15.83
C ASP A 181 11.63 -12.08 14.51
N VAL A 182 10.63 -11.20 14.57
CA VAL A 182 10.13 -10.48 13.40
C VAL A 182 10.97 -9.24 13.13
N ALA A 183 11.51 -9.10 11.92
CA ALA A 183 12.23 -7.90 11.51
C ALA A 183 11.24 -6.73 11.37
N THR A 184 11.56 -5.60 12.02
CA THR A 184 10.75 -4.39 12.04
C THR A 184 11.33 -3.26 11.22
N THR A 185 12.56 -3.39 10.76
CA THR A 185 13.22 -2.41 9.89
C THR A 185 13.69 -3.05 8.60
N GLY A 186 13.80 -2.23 7.55
CA GLY A 186 14.33 -2.67 6.27
C GLY A 186 14.35 -1.55 5.23
N ASP A 187 14.98 -1.87 4.10
CA ASP A 187 15.03 -1.03 2.91
C ASP A 187 14.11 -1.64 1.85
N PHE A 188 13.30 -0.81 1.23
CA PHE A 188 12.38 -1.21 0.17
C PHE A 188 12.78 -0.55 -1.14
N CYS A 189 12.85 -1.30 -2.25
CA CYS A 189 13.03 -0.75 -3.59
C CYS A 189 12.00 -1.36 -4.57
N THR A 190 11.62 -0.58 -5.59
CA THR A 190 10.54 -0.97 -6.51
C THR A 190 11.01 -1.73 -7.76
N LEU A 191 12.29 -1.67 -8.13
CA LEU A 191 12.86 -2.33 -9.31
C LEU A 191 14.03 -3.27 -8.95
N PRO A 192 14.28 -4.32 -9.76
CA PRO A 192 13.50 -4.79 -10.93
C PRO A 192 12.16 -5.40 -10.57
N SER A 193 11.98 -5.77 -9.33
CA SER A 193 10.73 -6.19 -8.70
C SER A 193 10.64 -5.62 -7.30
N PRO A 194 9.42 -5.33 -6.77
CA PRO A 194 9.29 -4.81 -5.42
C PRO A 194 9.88 -5.76 -4.38
N GLU A 195 10.91 -5.31 -3.65
CA GLU A 195 11.66 -6.15 -2.73
C GLU A 195 12.10 -5.41 -1.47
N TRP A 196 12.18 -6.16 -0.37
CA TRP A 196 12.69 -5.71 0.91
C TRP A 196 14.06 -6.33 1.22
N THR A 197 15.00 -5.49 1.64
CA THR A 197 16.22 -5.90 2.34
C THR A 197 16.00 -5.69 3.82
N LEU A 198 15.99 -6.77 4.61
CA LEU A 198 15.67 -6.71 6.03
C LEU A 198 16.79 -6.04 6.82
N GLY A 199 16.42 -5.15 7.73
CA GLY A 199 17.31 -4.56 8.72
C GLY A 199 17.58 -5.52 9.89
N PRO A 200 18.52 -5.15 10.77
CA PRO A 200 18.93 -6.00 11.89
C PRO A 200 17.96 -5.98 13.08
N LYS A 201 17.09 -4.97 13.16
CA LYS A 201 16.17 -4.82 14.30
C LYS A 201 15.05 -5.83 14.20
N LYS A 202 14.95 -6.66 15.24
CA LYS A 202 13.87 -7.63 15.41
C LYS A 202 13.14 -7.36 16.71
N THR A 203 11.87 -7.73 16.77
CA THR A 203 11.05 -7.56 17.98
C THR A 203 10.13 -8.76 18.19
N GLU A 204 9.57 -8.81 19.37
CA GLU A 204 8.42 -9.63 19.68
C GLU A 204 7.14 -8.79 19.50
N PHE A 205 6.18 -9.34 18.75
CA PHE A 205 4.85 -8.78 18.63
C PHE A 205 3.88 -9.51 19.56
N VAL A 206 3.15 -8.76 20.36
CA VAL A 206 1.93 -9.26 21.00
C VAL A 206 0.82 -9.18 19.96
N VAL A 207 0.49 -10.32 19.39
CA VAL A 207 -0.57 -10.47 18.37
C VAL A 207 -1.94 -10.30 19.03
N PHE A 208 -2.08 -10.88 20.21
CA PHE A 208 -3.32 -10.86 20.99
C PHE A 208 -3.02 -10.95 22.49
N GLU A 209 -3.77 -10.19 23.28
CA GLU A 209 -3.83 -10.31 24.74
C GLU A 209 -5.26 -10.01 25.19
N GLY A 210 -5.88 -10.97 25.88
CA GLY A 210 -7.29 -10.86 26.29
C GLY A 210 -7.86 -12.21 26.68
N ASN A 211 -9.14 -12.43 26.44
CA ASN A 211 -9.79 -13.72 26.68
C ASN A 211 -10.74 -14.01 25.51
N VAL A 212 -10.43 -15.03 24.71
CA VAL A 212 -11.30 -15.53 23.65
C VAL A 212 -11.62 -16.99 23.92
N LEU A 213 -12.86 -17.26 24.26
CA LEU A 213 -13.38 -18.64 24.33
C LEU A 213 -13.51 -19.17 22.91
N LEU A 214 -12.78 -20.23 22.60
CA LEU A 214 -12.80 -20.83 21.27
C LEU A 214 -14.08 -21.62 21.02
N THR A 215 -14.59 -21.49 19.80
CA THR A 215 -15.67 -22.30 19.25
C THR A 215 -15.17 -23.10 18.04
N GLU A 216 -16.01 -23.89 17.41
CA GLU A 216 -15.70 -24.57 16.14
C GLU A 216 -15.45 -23.58 14.99
N ASP A 217 -16.03 -22.37 15.07
CA ASP A 217 -15.82 -21.32 14.11
C ASP A 217 -14.53 -20.56 14.39
N ALA A 218 -13.79 -20.21 13.32
CA ALA A 218 -12.55 -19.45 13.43
C ALA A 218 -12.81 -18.01 13.86
N GLN A 219 -12.28 -17.62 15.01
CA GLN A 219 -12.40 -16.27 15.60
C GLN A 219 -11.09 -15.50 15.42
N SER A 220 -11.19 -14.20 15.10
CA SER A 220 -10.01 -13.33 14.97
C SER A 220 -9.33 -13.13 16.33
N LEU A 221 -8.01 -13.18 16.33
CA LEU A 221 -7.13 -12.86 17.45
C LEU A 221 -6.45 -11.52 17.16
N GLY A 222 -6.96 -10.46 17.77
CA GLY A 222 -6.45 -9.11 17.55
C GLY A 222 -6.82 -8.52 16.17
N GLU A 223 -6.10 -7.47 15.82
CA GLU A 223 -6.28 -6.76 14.55
C GLU A 223 -5.35 -7.30 13.46
N VAL A 224 -5.64 -6.95 12.22
CA VAL A 224 -4.73 -7.24 11.10
C VAL A 224 -3.46 -6.40 11.25
N MET A 225 -2.31 -7.06 11.24
CA MET A 225 -1.00 -6.42 11.34
C MET A 225 -0.42 -6.21 9.94
N SER A 226 0.06 -5.00 9.66
CA SER A 226 0.89 -4.73 8.48
C SER A 226 2.36 -4.87 8.84
N VAL A 227 3.07 -5.80 8.19
CA VAL A 227 4.45 -6.18 8.53
C VAL A 227 5.35 -6.13 7.30
N ILE A 228 6.65 -6.01 7.51
CA ILE A 228 7.64 -6.11 6.42
C ILE A 228 7.60 -7.52 5.82
N PRO A 229 7.42 -7.66 4.50
CA PRO A 229 7.52 -8.92 3.80
C PRO A 229 8.84 -9.64 4.05
N GLN A 230 8.77 -10.87 4.56
CA GLN A 230 9.95 -11.64 4.93
C GLN A 230 9.65 -13.14 4.96
N ASN A 231 10.72 -13.93 4.78
CA ASN A 231 10.69 -15.34 5.13
C ASN A 231 11.23 -15.48 6.56
N LEU A 232 10.45 -16.02 7.46
CA LEU A 232 10.85 -16.14 8.84
C LEU A 232 10.38 -17.47 9.43
N LYS A 233 11.10 -17.89 10.46
CA LYS A 233 10.71 -19.01 11.32
C LYS A 233 10.62 -18.49 12.76
N PRO A 234 9.52 -17.80 13.07
CA PRO A 234 9.37 -17.19 14.37
C PRO A 234 9.09 -18.26 15.42
N ARG A 235 9.43 -17.94 16.66
CA ARG A 235 8.86 -18.63 17.80
C ARG A 235 7.50 -18.00 18.09
N ILE A 236 6.45 -18.81 18.06
CA ILE A 236 5.10 -18.42 18.44
C ILE A 236 4.83 -18.99 19.81
N THR A 237 4.47 -18.15 20.77
CA THR A 237 3.97 -18.59 22.06
C THR A 237 2.47 -18.34 22.11
N LEU A 238 1.71 -19.42 22.32
CA LEU A 238 0.27 -19.37 22.50
C LEU A 238 -0.04 -19.75 23.92
N ARG A 239 -0.67 -18.81 24.65
CA ARG A 239 -1.11 -19.04 26.04
C ARG A 239 -2.62 -19.23 26.07
N TYR A 240 -3.06 -20.26 26.79
CA TYR A 240 -4.48 -20.55 26.92
C TYR A 240 -4.85 -21.18 28.25
N ASN A 241 -6.12 -21.13 28.59
CA ASN A 241 -6.74 -21.85 29.70
C ASN A 241 -7.54 -23.01 29.14
N PHE A 242 -7.58 -24.11 29.88
CA PHE A 242 -8.27 -25.33 29.51
C PHE A 242 -9.20 -25.76 30.64
N ASP A 243 -10.45 -26.09 30.31
CA ASP A 243 -11.45 -26.62 31.26
C ASP A 243 -12.08 -27.88 30.68
N SER A 244 -11.95 -29.00 31.37
CA SER A 244 -12.53 -30.28 30.98
C SER A 244 -13.90 -30.53 31.59
N GLY A 245 -14.47 -29.55 32.33
CA GLY A 245 -15.76 -29.69 33.01
C GLY A 245 -15.74 -30.60 34.23
N MET A 246 -14.82 -31.51 34.37
CA MET A 246 -14.77 -32.50 35.49
C MET A 246 -13.56 -32.35 36.41
N GLY A 247 -12.52 -31.61 36.01
CA GLY A 247 -11.25 -31.57 36.71
C GLY A 247 -10.75 -30.17 37.12
N GLY A 248 -11.54 -29.17 36.90
CA GLY A 248 -11.18 -27.78 37.14
C GLY A 248 -10.40 -27.16 35.94
N VAL A 249 -10.17 -25.87 36.04
CA VAL A 249 -9.51 -25.08 34.99
C VAL A 249 -8.00 -25.14 35.17
N ILE A 250 -7.27 -25.58 34.13
CA ILE A 250 -5.82 -25.42 34.04
C ILE A 250 -5.55 -24.12 33.32
N LYS A 251 -4.82 -23.21 33.98
CA LYS A 251 -4.56 -21.86 33.48
C LYS A 251 -3.12 -21.71 32.97
N ASP A 252 -2.93 -20.72 32.12
CA ASP A 252 -1.63 -20.24 31.67
C ASP A 252 -0.75 -21.34 31.03
N ILE A 253 -1.36 -22.19 30.21
CA ILE A 253 -0.60 -23.18 29.43
C ILE A 253 0.08 -22.45 28.28
N ASP A 254 1.41 -22.46 28.27
CA ASP A 254 2.23 -21.92 27.18
C ASP A 254 2.67 -23.01 26.22
N VAL A 255 2.40 -22.83 24.94
CA VAL A 255 2.84 -23.72 23.87
C VAL A 255 3.67 -22.94 22.86
N GLU A 256 4.88 -23.43 22.61
CA GLU A 256 5.73 -22.89 21.55
C GLU A 256 5.51 -23.64 20.24
N ILE A 257 5.27 -22.88 19.18
CA ILE A 257 5.05 -23.41 17.84
C ILE A 257 6.14 -22.86 16.92
N ASN A 258 6.83 -23.77 16.24
CA ASN A 258 7.83 -23.42 15.23
C ASN A 258 7.27 -23.70 13.84
N ARG A 259 7.03 -22.66 13.06
CA ARG A 259 6.53 -22.76 11.69
C ARG A 259 7.16 -21.73 10.78
N ASP A 260 7.42 -22.12 9.52
CA ASP A 260 7.90 -21.21 8.50
C ASP A 260 6.76 -20.33 7.97
N PHE A 261 6.97 -19.02 7.99
CA PHE A 261 6.08 -18.04 7.36
C PHE A 261 6.73 -17.42 6.12
N LYS A 262 5.90 -17.16 5.11
CA LYS A 262 6.30 -16.52 3.86
C LYS A 262 5.41 -15.32 3.59
N TRP A 263 5.84 -14.17 4.06
CA TRP A 263 5.14 -12.91 3.84
C TRP A 263 5.64 -12.25 2.55
N ARG A 264 4.71 -11.77 1.75
CA ARG A 264 4.99 -11.21 0.42
C ARG A 264 4.42 -9.81 0.28
N VAL A 265 5.10 -8.97 -0.53
CA VAL A 265 4.67 -7.62 -0.88
C VAL A 265 3.21 -7.63 -1.37
N GLY A 266 2.39 -6.75 -0.81
CA GLY A 266 1.00 -6.54 -1.21
C GLY A 266 0.05 -7.72 -0.98
N LYS A 267 0.45 -8.73 -0.20
CA LYS A 267 -0.40 -9.90 0.08
C LYS A 267 -1.01 -9.83 1.48
N LYS A 268 -2.18 -10.46 1.61
CA LYS A 268 -2.77 -10.79 2.91
C LYS A 268 -2.52 -12.27 3.22
N ARG A 269 -2.17 -12.57 4.48
CA ARG A 269 -2.02 -13.92 5.02
C ARG A 269 -2.91 -14.09 6.22
N VAL A 270 -3.65 -15.18 6.27
CA VAL A 270 -4.50 -15.56 7.40
C VAL A 270 -4.00 -16.88 7.96
N TYR A 271 -3.72 -16.90 9.24
CA TYR A 271 -3.24 -18.08 9.96
C TYR A 271 -4.26 -18.47 11.02
N THR A 272 -4.78 -19.68 10.95
CA THR A 272 -5.77 -20.19 11.90
C THR A 272 -5.16 -21.27 12.80
N PHE A 273 -5.07 -20.98 14.09
CA PHE A 273 -4.72 -21.99 15.11
C PHE A 273 -5.92 -22.91 15.31
N LYS A 274 -5.71 -24.21 15.08
CA LYS A 274 -6.66 -25.26 15.43
C LYS A 274 -6.18 -25.90 16.71
N VAL A 275 -6.87 -25.65 17.82
CA VAL A 275 -6.46 -26.06 19.14
C VAL A 275 -7.30 -27.27 19.56
N SER A 276 -6.65 -28.38 19.91
CA SER A 276 -7.28 -29.62 20.42
C SER A 276 -7.10 -29.80 21.91
N GLN A 277 -7.58 -30.92 22.43
CA GLN A 277 -7.68 -31.18 23.85
C GLN A 277 -6.42 -31.74 24.52
N ASN A 278 -5.38 -32.08 23.76
CA ASN A 278 -4.21 -32.71 24.36
C ASN A 278 -3.24 -31.67 24.91
N LEU A 279 -3.30 -31.50 26.20
CA LEU A 279 -2.61 -30.47 26.96
C LEU A 279 -1.09 -30.41 26.70
N GLY A 280 -0.63 -29.33 26.13
CA GLY A 280 0.78 -28.97 26.11
C GLY A 280 1.64 -29.64 25.04
N LEU A 281 1.06 -30.37 24.10
CA LEU A 281 1.81 -30.96 22.97
C LEU A 281 1.68 -30.06 21.74
N THR A 282 2.82 -29.64 21.16
CA THR A 282 2.86 -28.83 19.93
C THR A 282 2.17 -29.47 18.73
N SER A 283 1.97 -30.80 18.76
CA SER A 283 1.22 -31.54 17.75
C SER A 283 -0.28 -31.27 17.72
N ASP A 284 -0.80 -30.67 18.79
CA ASP A 284 -2.26 -30.45 18.95
C ASP A 284 -2.71 -29.06 18.49
N ILE A 285 -1.76 -28.22 18.12
CA ILE A 285 -2.03 -26.91 17.53
C ILE A 285 -1.55 -26.92 16.05
N VAL A 286 -2.49 -27.03 15.16
CA VAL A 286 -2.22 -26.97 13.71
C VAL A 286 -2.49 -25.58 13.20
N ILE A 287 -1.51 -24.95 12.54
CA ILE A 287 -1.71 -23.68 11.84
C ILE A 287 -2.08 -23.98 10.38
N ALA A 288 -3.27 -23.61 10.01
CA ALA A 288 -3.71 -23.58 8.61
C ALA A 288 -3.49 -22.19 8.01
N GLU A 289 -2.88 -22.12 6.83
CA GLU A 289 -2.77 -20.89 6.06
C GLU A 289 -3.90 -20.85 5.03
N GLU A 290 -4.71 -19.79 5.05
CA GLU A 290 -5.73 -19.53 4.06
C GLU A 290 -5.12 -18.66 2.94
N LYS A 291 -5.41 -19.03 1.69
CA LYS A 291 -4.85 -18.37 0.50
C LYS A 291 -5.68 -17.18 0.07
#